data_45a5984a7d0856ff58be11fcd25a3d1d
#
_entry.id   45a5984a7d0856ff58be11fcd25a3d1d
#
_cell.length_a   1.000
_cell.length_b   1.000
_cell.length_c   1.000
_cell.angle_alpha   90.00
_cell.angle_beta   90.00
_cell.angle_gamma   90.00
#
_symmetry.space_group_name_H-M   'P 1'
#
loop_
_entity.id
_entity.type
_entity.pdbx_description
1 polymer ?
#
loop_
_entity_poly.entity_id
_entity_poly.type
_entity_poly.pdbx_seq_one_letter_code
_entity_poly.pdbx_strand_id
1 'polypeptide(L)'
;MTAVWSVDSKIFLRNATKVKNNQSIMAVVKNNAYHYGLEFAVRTFLAAGIHTFSTTSLKEAVRVRKLAPHATIFLMNAVYDFDTVRNNNIQMTLPSLEYYYQYKSELKDINVHLEFENLLHRSGFKNLDEIKEVLHHHENDNGSKMNIVGLWTHFGYADEFDVPEYGIEREAWLNVVNTLLNEGYQFELIHAQNSASYYREGQQLLPYHTHARVGIALYGSRPYSKLGEHEIEQALTVKGNVIQVREVNKGDYCGYSFAFEAMHDHTHLAVVDIGYGDGILKKRATHEALINGKRYPIRALMMSHMFVEVDDDVHAQDEVILYNNDIRIDEYTFKGVGANSEQLSAMNHDSLIKEFR
;
A
#
# COMPACT_ATOMS: atom_id res chain seq x y z
N MET A 1 5.64 5.54 27.41
CA MET A 1 5.30 6.21 26.16
C MET A 1 3.79 6.24 26.01
N THR A 2 3.26 7.35 25.55
CA THR A 2 1.82 7.59 25.44
C THR A 2 1.42 7.86 23.99
N ALA A 3 2.37 7.71 23.05
CA ALA A 3 2.10 7.90 21.63
C ALA A 3 1.09 6.87 21.11
N VAL A 4 0.15 7.34 20.32
CA VAL A 4 -1.02 6.58 19.87
C VAL A 4 -1.04 6.49 18.36
N TRP A 5 -1.30 5.29 17.86
CA TRP A 5 -1.70 4.98 16.51
C TRP A 5 -3.18 4.56 16.54
N SER A 6 -4.05 5.32 15.91
CA SER A 6 -5.47 5.00 15.93
C SER A 6 -6.12 5.08 14.55
N VAL A 7 -7.16 4.28 14.34
CA VAL A 7 -7.95 4.25 13.12
C VAL A 7 -9.42 4.44 13.43
N ASP A 8 -10.06 5.42 12.78
CA ASP A 8 -11.50 5.53 12.73
C ASP A 8 -12.08 4.45 11.80
N SER A 9 -12.71 3.44 12.40
CA SER A 9 -13.25 2.27 11.68
C SER A 9 -14.39 2.65 10.74
N LYS A 10 -15.16 3.71 11.05
CA LYS A 10 -16.26 4.18 10.19
C LYS A 10 -15.71 4.89 8.95
N ILE A 11 -14.68 5.74 9.12
CA ILE A 11 -13.98 6.37 7.98
C ILE A 11 -13.35 5.30 7.12
N PHE A 12 -12.68 4.31 7.72
CA PHE A 12 -12.02 3.23 6.98
C PHE A 12 -13.02 2.41 6.15
N LEU A 13 -14.18 2.04 6.72
CA LEU A 13 -15.26 1.35 6.00
C LEU A 13 -15.85 2.23 4.89
N ARG A 14 -16.10 3.52 5.17
CA ARG A 14 -16.61 4.46 4.19
C ARG A 14 -15.69 4.61 2.99
N ASN A 15 -14.38 4.72 3.23
CA ASN A 15 -13.37 4.73 2.17
C ASN A 15 -13.42 3.46 1.34
N ALA A 16 -13.43 2.29 1.96
CA ALA A 16 -13.49 1.02 1.24
C ALA A 16 -14.72 0.94 0.33
N THR A 17 -15.88 1.40 0.82
CA THR A 17 -17.14 1.45 0.06
C THR A 17 -17.06 2.46 -1.09
N LYS A 18 -16.51 3.67 -0.85
CA LYS A 18 -16.36 4.72 -1.86
C LYS A 18 -15.36 4.31 -2.95
N VAL A 19 -14.22 3.74 -2.56
CA VAL A 19 -13.17 3.26 -3.49
C VAL A 19 -13.69 2.11 -4.35
N LYS A 20 -14.41 1.16 -3.75
CA LYS A 20 -15.04 0.08 -4.50
C LYS A 20 -16.01 0.63 -5.55
N ASN A 21 -16.78 1.67 -5.20
CA ASN A 21 -17.84 2.17 -6.06
C ASN A 21 -18.75 1.00 -6.53
N ASN A 22 -19.11 0.92 -7.78
CA ASN A 22 -19.83 -0.21 -8.38
C ASN A 22 -18.92 -1.18 -9.14
N GLN A 23 -17.62 -1.11 -8.90
CA GLN A 23 -16.61 -1.93 -9.59
C GLN A 23 -16.21 -3.15 -8.76
N SER A 24 -15.65 -4.15 -9.41
CA SER A 24 -15.01 -5.26 -8.74
C SER A 24 -13.57 -4.90 -8.37
N ILE A 25 -13.27 -4.98 -7.07
CA ILE A 25 -11.96 -4.64 -6.50
C ILE A 25 -11.33 -5.88 -5.91
N MET A 26 -10.05 -6.06 -6.19
CA MET A 26 -9.17 -6.97 -5.48
C MET A 26 -8.39 -6.15 -4.45
N ALA A 27 -8.74 -6.29 -3.16
CA ALA A 27 -8.08 -5.56 -2.09
C ALA A 27 -6.67 -6.09 -1.85
N VAL A 28 -5.67 -5.21 -1.92
CA VAL A 28 -4.28 -5.55 -1.64
C VAL A 28 -4.04 -5.45 -0.14
N VAL A 29 -3.74 -6.60 0.51
CA VAL A 29 -3.62 -6.72 1.98
C VAL A 29 -2.22 -7.16 2.43
N LYS A 30 -1.20 -6.96 1.60
CA LYS A 30 0.20 -7.28 1.91
C LYS A 30 0.73 -6.50 3.12
N ASN A 31 1.81 -7.01 3.73
CA ASN A 31 2.50 -6.40 4.88
C ASN A 31 1.53 -6.10 6.03
N ASN A 32 0.81 -7.14 6.49
CA ASN A 32 -0.21 -7.03 7.54
C ASN A 32 -1.24 -5.93 7.23
N ALA A 33 -1.71 -5.89 5.97
CA ALA A 33 -2.62 -4.87 5.46
C ALA A 33 -2.06 -3.45 5.67
N TYR A 34 -0.86 -3.18 5.13
CA TYR A 34 -0.14 -1.91 5.29
C TYR A 34 -0.01 -1.48 6.77
N HIS A 35 0.21 -2.44 7.66
CA HIS A 35 0.27 -2.30 9.12
C HIS A 35 -1.06 -1.94 9.82
N TYR A 36 -2.18 -1.79 9.09
CA TYR A 36 -3.49 -1.61 9.75
C TYR A 36 -3.95 -2.84 10.54
N GLY A 37 -3.40 -4.02 10.23
CA GLY A 37 -3.78 -5.30 10.80
C GLY A 37 -4.66 -6.10 9.84
N LEU A 38 -4.15 -7.28 9.47
CA LEU A 38 -4.77 -8.11 8.43
C LEU A 38 -6.23 -8.48 8.75
N GLU A 39 -6.51 -8.84 10.01
CA GLU A 39 -7.86 -9.22 10.43
C GLU A 39 -8.83 -8.04 10.35
N PHE A 40 -8.44 -6.89 10.88
CA PHE A 40 -9.26 -5.66 10.83
C PHE A 40 -9.58 -5.29 9.37
N ALA A 41 -8.57 -5.22 8.52
CA ALA A 41 -8.74 -4.81 7.13
C ALA A 41 -9.60 -5.79 6.33
N VAL A 42 -9.34 -7.12 6.45
CA VAL A 42 -10.12 -8.14 5.73
C VAL A 42 -11.59 -8.11 6.15
N ARG A 43 -11.88 -8.03 7.46
CA ARG A 43 -13.26 -7.94 7.94
C ARG A 43 -13.98 -6.69 7.44
N THR A 44 -13.29 -5.54 7.44
CA THR A 44 -13.87 -4.28 6.96
C THR A 44 -14.10 -4.31 5.45
N PHE A 45 -13.17 -4.88 4.68
CA PHE A 45 -13.33 -5.00 3.22
C PHE A 45 -14.45 -5.97 2.85
N LEU A 46 -14.62 -7.07 3.57
CA LEU A 46 -15.79 -7.95 3.43
C LEU A 46 -17.10 -7.20 3.71
N ALA A 47 -17.15 -6.38 4.77
CA ALA A 47 -18.31 -5.55 5.08
C ALA A 47 -18.60 -4.50 3.99
N ALA A 48 -17.57 -4.01 3.29
CA ALA A 48 -17.72 -3.16 2.10
C ALA A 48 -18.11 -3.93 0.82
N GLY A 49 -18.28 -5.26 0.89
CA GLY A 49 -18.63 -6.11 -0.24
C GLY A 49 -17.44 -6.40 -1.18
N ILE A 50 -16.21 -6.41 -0.66
CA ILE A 50 -15.01 -6.83 -1.39
C ILE A 50 -14.68 -8.26 -0.98
N HIS A 51 -14.72 -9.18 -1.94
CA HIS A 51 -14.53 -10.62 -1.71
C HIS A 51 -13.31 -11.19 -2.45
N THR A 52 -12.49 -10.33 -3.04
CA THR A 52 -11.27 -10.71 -3.74
C THR A 52 -10.10 -9.99 -3.09
N PHE A 53 -9.07 -10.74 -2.71
CA PHE A 53 -7.90 -10.23 -1.98
C PHE A 53 -6.61 -10.60 -2.70
N SER A 54 -5.59 -9.76 -2.56
CA SER A 54 -4.24 -10.09 -3.01
C SER A 54 -3.18 -9.71 -1.99
N THR A 55 -2.16 -10.53 -1.91
CA THR A 55 -0.97 -10.32 -1.07
C THR A 55 0.29 -10.80 -1.78
N THR A 56 1.46 -10.59 -1.19
CA THR A 56 2.76 -11.07 -1.67
C THR A 56 3.34 -12.20 -0.81
N SER A 57 2.67 -12.52 0.29
CA SER A 57 3.13 -13.53 1.26
C SER A 57 2.16 -14.71 1.34
N LEU A 58 2.68 -15.93 1.12
CA LEU A 58 1.87 -17.15 1.26
C LEU A 58 1.30 -17.29 2.69
N LYS A 59 2.09 -16.92 3.72
CA LYS A 59 1.64 -16.91 5.11
C LYS A 59 0.44 -16.00 5.32
N GLU A 60 0.44 -14.83 4.71
CA GLU A 60 -0.71 -13.90 4.76
C GLU A 60 -1.89 -14.44 3.98
N ALA A 61 -1.67 -14.99 2.78
CA ALA A 61 -2.73 -15.60 1.97
C ALA A 61 -3.49 -16.71 2.75
N VAL A 62 -2.76 -17.58 3.47
CA VAL A 62 -3.36 -18.60 4.34
C VAL A 62 -4.15 -17.95 5.49
N ARG A 63 -3.66 -16.85 6.07
CA ARG A 63 -4.42 -16.13 7.10
C ARG A 63 -5.68 -15.48 6.53
N VAL A 64 -5.61 -14.89 5.33
CA VAL A 64 -6.80 -14.35 4.63
C VAL A 64 -7.81 -15.46 4.37
N ARG A 65 -7.39 -16.65 3.93
CA ARG A 65 -8.29 -17.81 3.73
C ARG A 65 -9.06 -18.17 5.00
N LYS A 66 -8.39 -18.14 6.16
CA LYS A 66 -9.06 -18.41 7.45
C LYS A 66 -10.08 -17.33 7.82
N LEU A 67 -9.80 -16.08 7.49
CA LEU A 67 -10.69 -14.93 7.77
C LEU A 67 -11.85 -14.81 6.76
N ALA A 68 -11.61 -15.22 5.52
CA ALA A 68 -12.52 -15.13 4.39
C ALA A 68 -12.58 -16.46 3.61
N PRO A 69 -13.25 -17.51 4.13
CA PRO A 69 -13.21 -18.87 3.60
C PRO A 69 -13.65 -19.00 2.14
N HIS A 70 -14.53 -18.12 1.68
CA HIS A 70 -15.11 -18.16 0.32
C HIS A 70 -14.53 -17.08 -0.63
N ALA A 71 -13.57 -16.30 -0.16
CA ALA A 71 -12.97 -15.23 -0.98
C ALA A 71 -12.01 -15.80 -2.05
N THR A 72 -11.88 -15.10 -3.15
CA THR A 72 -10.77 -15.30 -4.08
C THR A 72 -9.51 -14.68 -3.50
N ILE A 73 -8.42 -15.43 -3.47
CA ILE A 73 -7.14 -14.98 -2.90
C ILE A 73 -6.07 -15.18 -3.94
N PHE A 74 -5.46 -14.07 -4.37
CA PHE A 74 -4.39 -14.05 -5.35
C PHE A 74 -3.05 -13.71 -4.71
N LEU A 75 -2.06 -14.56 -4.92
CA LEU A 75 -0.68 -14.36 -4.48
C LEU A 75 0.15 -13.78 -5.62
N MET A 76 0.54 -12.51 -5.48
CA MET A 76 1.25 -11.75 -6.52
C MET A 76 2.73 -12.13 -6.69
N ASN A 77 3.31 -12.90 -5.78
CA ASN A 77 4.67 -13.42 -5.90
C ASN A 77 4.64 -14.90 -6.24
N ALA A 78 5.64 -15.35 -6.99
CA ALA A 78 5.91 -16.76 -7.16
C ALA A 78 6.32 -17.40 -5.81
N VAL A 79 5.89 -18.64 -5.58
CA VAL A 79 6.20 -19.42 -4.38
C VAL A 79 6.50 -20.86 -4.76
N TYR A 80 7.12 -21.60 -3.85
CA TYR A 80 7.60 -22.96 -4.09
C TYR A 80 6.94 -24.00 -3.15
N ASP A 81 6.06 -23.57 -2.26
CA ASP A 81 5.24 -24.43 -1.41
C ASP A 81 3.87 -24.64 -2.08
N PHE A 82 3.88 -25.47 -3.12
CA PHE A 82 2.71 -25.74 -3.95
C PHE A 82 1.60 -26.49 -3.19
N ASP A 83 1.96 -27.30 -2.21
CA ASP A 83 0.99 -28.02 -1.39
C ASP A 83 0.19 -27.05 -0.52
N THR A 84 0.85 -26.07 0.11
CA THR A 84 0.15 -25.04 0.86
C THR A 84 -0.76 -24.20 -0.04
N VAL A 85 -0.33 -23.85 -1.25
CA VAL A 85 -1.14 -23.13 -2.25
C VAL A 85 -2.40 -23.93 -2.59
N ARG A 86 -2.23 -25.19 -2.97
CA ARG A 86 -3.30 -26.11 -3.37
C ARG A 86 -4.30 -26.36 -2.24
N ASN A 87 -3.80 -26.73 -1.05
CA ASN A 87 -4.63 -27.09 0.10
C ASN A 87 -5.44 -25.91 0.66
N ASN A 88 -5.04 -24.68 0.38
CA ASN A 88 -5.75 -23.48 0.77
C ASN A 88 -6.51 -22.82 -0.38
N ASN A 89 -6.58 -23.46 -1.55
CA ASN A 89 -7.22 -22.89 -2.75
C ASN A 89 -6.77 -21.43 -3.00
N ILE A 90 -5.46 -21.19 -2.98
CA ILE A 90 -4.86 -19.90 -3.27
C ILE A 90 -4.52 -19.86 -4.76
N GLN A 91 -4.90 -18.80 -5.44
CA GLN A 91 -4.47 -18.53 -6.81
C GLN A 91 -3.10 -17.85 -6.77
N MET A 92 -2.18 -18.20 -7.68
CA MET A 92 -0.83 -17.66 -7.67
C MET A 92 -0.39 -17.14 -9.02
N THR A 93 0.61 -16.26 -9.02
CA THR A 93 1.24 -15.80 -10.26
C THR A 93 2.08 -16.91 -10.89
N LEU A 94 2.06 -16.98 -12.21
CA LEU A 94 3.03 -17.67 -13.04
C LEU A 94 3.92 -16.60 -13.67
N PRO A 95 5.17 -16.42 -13.19
CA PRO A 95 5.93 -15.20 -13.44
C PRO A 95 6.82 -15.26 -14.68
N SER A 96 7.10 -16.42 -15.22
CA SER A 96 7.99 -16.56 -16.39
C SER A 96 7.91 -17.94 -17.04
N LEU A 97 8.46 -18.03 -18.24
CA LEU A 97 8.57 -19.27 -19.00
C LEU A 97 9.52 -20.26 -18.30
N GLU A 98 10.62 -19.77 -17.72
CA GLU A 98 11.58 -20.59 -16.97
C GLU A 98 10.92 -21.23 -15.75
N TYR A 99 10.15 -20.44 -14.99
CA TYR A 99 9.41 -20.97 -13.83
C TYR A 99 8.40 -22.02 -14.27
N TYR A 100 7.68 -21.80 -15.36
CA TYR A 100 6.75 -22.79 -15.90
C TYR A 100 7.44 -24.11 -16.23
N TYR A 101 8.52 -24.10 -17.02
CA TYR A 101 9.20 -25.33 -17.38
C TYR A 101 9.82 -26.07 -16.20
N GLN A 102 10.30 -25.32 -15.21
CA GLN A 102 10.91 -25.92 -14.03
C GLN A 102 9.89 -26.61 -13.11
N TYR A 103 8.69 -26.03 -12.98
CA TYR A 103 7.72 -26.46 -11.95
C TYR A 103 6.37 -26.94 -12.52
N LYS A 104 6.22 -27.12 -13.81
CA LYS A 104 4.94 -27.48 -14.43
C LYS A 104 4.29 -28.75 -13.85
N SER A 105 5.10 -29.73 -13.42
CA SER A 105 4.61 -30.95 -12.76
C SER A 105 3.99 -30.70 -11.39
N GLU A 106 4.50 -29.72 -10.65
CA GLU A 106 4.05 -29.35 -9.32
C GLU A 106 2.82 -28.43 -9.35
N LEU A 107 2.58 -27.74 -10.48
CA LEU A 107 1.46 -26.81 -10.66
C LEU A 107 0.10 -27.49 -10.88
N LYS A 108 0.05 -28.83 -10.90
CA LYS A 108 -1.19 -29.58 -11.06
C LYS A 108 -2.26 -29.13 -10.06
N ASP A 109 -3.48 -28.89 -10.57
CA ASP A 109 -4.67 -28.48 -9.81
C ASP A 109 -4.51 -27.12 -9.08
N ILE A 110 -3.49 -26.31 -9.45
CA ILE A 110 -3.31 -24.95 -8.94
C ILE A 110 -3.88 -23.95 -9.94
N ASN A 111 -4.62 -22.98 -9.42
CA ASN A 111 -5.10 -21.83 -10.19
C ASN A 111 -3.98 -20.82 -10.37
N VAL A 112 -3.59 -20.52 -11.61
CA VAL A 112 -2.51 -19.60 -11.93
C VAL A 112 -2.98 -18.40 -12.75
N HIS A 113 -2.32 -17.27 -12.56
CA HIS A 113 -2.45 -16.08 -13.38
C HIS A 113 -1.14 -15.83 -14.13
N LEU A 114 -1.21 -15.72 -15.43
CA LEU A 114 -0.05 -15.39 -16.27
C LEU A 114 0.30 -13.91 -16.04
N GLU A 115 1.54 -13.61 -15.66
CA GLU A 115 2.04 -12.24 -15.48
C GLU A 115 2.72 -11.75 -16.75
N PHE A 116 2.23 -10.67 -17.34
CA PHE A 116 2.92 -10.00 -18.45
C PHE A 116 3.90 -8.97 -17.89
N GLU A 117 5.17 -9.04 -18.29
CA GLU A 117 6.18 -8.04 -17.97
C GLU A 117 5.79 -6.69 -18.59
N ASN A 118 5.96 -5.61 -17.83
CA ASN A 118 5.73 -4.25 -18.27
C ASN A 118 6.95 -3.39 -17.98
N LEU A 119 6.92 -2.09 -18.27
CA LEU A 119 8.07 -1.17 -18.10
C LEU A 119 8.65 -1.13 -16.67
N LEU A 120 7.93 -1.66 -15.69
CA LEU A 120 8.45 -1.86 -14.33
C LEU A 120 9.61 -2.88 -14.28
N HIS A 121 9.73 -3.80 -15.24
CA HIS A 121 10.77 -4.83 -15.35
C HIS A 121 10.99 -5.63 -14.06
N ARG A 122 9.90 -5.93 -13.33
CA ARG A 122 9.99 -6.64 -12.05
C ARG A 122 9.90 -8.16 -12.21
N SER A 123 8.91 -8.61 -12.95
CA SER A 123 8.60 -10.02 -13.23
C SER A 123 7.58 -10.09 -14.37
N GLY A 124 7.36 -11.28 -14.92
CA GLY A 124 6.39 -11.52 -15.97
C GLY A 124 7.02 -12.18 -17.20
N PHE A 125 6.17 -12.70 -18.06
CA PHE A 125 6.54 -13.14 -19.40
C PHE A 125 6.99 -11.93 -20.23
N LYS A 126 8.12 -12.03 -20.91
CA LYS A 126 8.77 -10.91 -21.62
C LYS A 126 7.96 -10.39 -22.80
N ASN A 127 7.16 -11.26 -23.40
CA ASN A 127 6.38 -10.94 -24.58
C ASN A 127 5.17 -11.88 -24.71
N LEU A 128 4.34 -11.58 -25.70
CA LEU A 128 3.14 -12.37 -25.99
C LEU A 128 3.45 -13.80 -26.45
N ASP A 129 4.59 -14.02 -27.13
CA ASP A 129 4.97 -15.35 -27.66
C ASP A 129 5.27 -16.32 -26.51
N GLU A 130 5.92 -15.88 -25.45
CA GLU A 130 6.15 -16.69 -24.24
C GLU A 130 4.83 -17.07 -23.55
N ILE A 131 3.85 -16.14 -23.50
CA ILE A 131 2.52 -16.45 -22.97
C ILE A 131 1.81 -17.50 -23.83
N LYS A 132 1.84 -17.33 -25.17
CA LYS A 132 1.26 -18.27 -26.12
C LYS A 132 1.91 -19.64 -26.05
N GLU A 133 3.20 -19.71 -25.85
CA GLU A 133 3.93 -20.95 -25.67
C GLU A 133 3.39 -21.74 -24.47
N VAL A 134 3.18 -21.10 -23.33
CA VAL A 134 2.58 -21.72 -22.15
C VAL A 134 1.15 -22.16 -22.42
N LEU A 135 0.33 -21.32 -23.05
CA LEU A 135 -1.07 -21.64 -23.38
C LEU A 135 -1.16 -22.85 -24.31
N HIS A 136 -0.35 -22.87 -25.38
CA HIS A 136 -0.30 -23.98 -26.34
C HIS A 136 0.18 -25.28 -25.69
N HIS A 137 1.23 -25.22 -24.86
CA HIS A 137 1.70 -26.39 -24.12
C HIS A 137 0.61 -26.91 -23.17
N HIS A 138 -0.10 -26.00 -22.50
CA HIS A 138 -1.19 -26.35 -21.60
C HIS A 138 -2.36 -27.05 -22.31
N GLU A 139 -2.73 -26.60 -23.51
CA GLU A 139 -3.80 -27.22 -24.31
C GLU A 139 -3.44 -28.66 -24.73
N ASN A 140 -2.18 -28.90 -25.05
CA ASN A 140 -1.67 -30.20 -25.56
C ASN A 140 -1.20 -31.16 -24.44
N ASP A 141 -1.13 -30.71 -23.19
CA ASP A 141 -0.75 -31.56 -22.07
C ASP A 141 -1.93 -32.41 -21.59
N ASN A 142 -1.81 -33.75 -21.73
CA ASN A 142 -2.80 -34.68 -21.30
C ASN A 142 -2.61 -35.25 -19.87
N GLY A 143 -1.61 -34.74 -19.14
CA GLY A 143 -1.19 -35.31 -17.85
C GLY A 143 -1.59 -34.52 -16.64
N SER A 144 -0.85 -33.49 -16.29
CA SER A 144 -0.98 -32.78 -15.03
C SER A 144 -1.23 -31.31 -15.30
N LYS A 145 -2.51 -30.92 -15.42
CA LYS A 145 -2.88 -29.55 -15.77
C LYS A 145 -3.00 -28.65 -14.55
N MET A 146 -2.31 -27.51 -14.56
CA MET A 146 -2.68 -26.34 -13.78
C MET A 146 -3.98 -25.75 -14.34
N ASN A 147 -4.63 -24.85 -13.62
CA ASN A 147 -5.77 -24.11 -14.14
C ASN A 147 -5.31 -22.67 -14.45
N ILE A 148 -5.27 -22.30 -15.72
CA ILE A 148 -4.95 -20.91 -16.10
C ILE A 148 -6.25 -20.10 -15.98
N VAL A 149 -6.42 -19.42 -14.83
CA VAL A 149 -7.64 -18.68 -14.52
C VAL A 149 -7.48 -17.17 -14.68
N GLY A 150 -6.25 -16.67 -14.79
CA GLY A 150 -6.03 -15.22 -14.85
C GLY A 150 -4.92 -14.77 -15.77
N LEU A 151 -5.03 -13.51 -16.15
CA LEU A 151 -4.03 -12.77 -16.91
C LEU A 151 -3.83 -11.41 -16.25
N TRP A 152 -2.57 -11.01 -15.98
CA TRP A 152 -2.31 -9.78 -15.27
C TRP A 152 -0.98 -9.11 -15.61
N THR A 153 -0.91 -7.83 -15.32
CA THR A 153 0.33 -7.04 -15.28
C THR A 153 0.28 -6.02 -14.14
N HIS A 154 1.33 -5.25 -13.95
CA HIS A 154 1.35 -4.14 -12.99
C HIS A 154 1.87 -2.87 -13.65
N PHE A 155 1.08 -1.81 -13.65
CA PHE A 155 1.51 -0.51 -14.14
C PHE A 155 2.45 0.17 -13.15
N GLY A 156 3.64 0.59 -13.64
CA GLY A 156 4.67 1.20 -12.83
C GLY A 156 4.60 2.73 -12.77
N TYR A 157 3.95 3.36 -13.76
CA TYR A 157 4.03 4.81 -13.99
C TYR A 157 2.66 5.52 -13.95
N ALA A 158 1.65 4.90 -13.35
CA ALA A 158 0.30 5.46 -13.36
C ALA A 158 0.14 6.71 -12.47
N ASP A 159 1.03 6.95 -11.52
CA ASP A 159 1.13 8.13 -10.68
C ASP A 159 1.96 9.27 -11.30
N GLU A 160 2.67 9.00 -12.40
CA GLU A 160 3.46 9.97 -13.15
C GLU A 160 2.63 10.55 -14.31
N PHE A 161 2.42 11.88 -14.32
CA PHE A 161 1.51 12.53 -15.27
C PHE A 161 2.21 13.23 -16.44
N ASP A 162 3.45 13.63 -16.25
CA ASP A 162 4.16 14.48 -17.21
C ASP A 162 5.10 13.66 -18.14
N VAL A 163 4.88 12.33 -18.18
CA VAL A 163 5.66 11.34 -18.93
C VAL A 163 4.73 10.37 -19.68
N PRO A 164 5.16 9.83 -20.83
CA PRO A 164 4.31 8.98 -21.69
C PRO A 164 4.19 7.52 -21.20
N GLU A 165 5.02 7.10 -20.25
CA GLU A 165 5.24 5.70 -19.87
C GLU A 165 3.94 4.99 -19.48
N TYR A 166 3.05 5.64 -18.73
CA TYR A 166 1.75 5.03 -18.41
C TYR A 166 0.92 4.74 -19.66
N GLY A 167 0.91 5.65 -20.64
CA GLY A 167 0.23 5.43 -21.91
C GLY A 167 0.81 4.23 -22.65
N ILE A 168 2.13 4.12 -22.71
CA ILE A 168 2.85 3.02 -23.34
C ILE A 168 2.53 1.69 -22.66
N GLU A 169 2.63 1.62 -21.33
CA GLU A 169 2.29 0.41 -20.56
C GLU A 169 0.86 -0.05 -20.81
N ARG A 170 -0.07 0.91 -20.75
CA ARG A 170 -1.50 0.66 -20.93
C ARG A 170 -1.81 0.11 -22.32
N GLU A 171 -1.25 0.71 -23.34
CA GLU A 171 -1.47 0.30 -24.72
C GLU A 171 -0.86 -1.08 -25.01
N ALA A 172 0.38 -1.32 -24.59
CA ALA A 172 1.05 -2.61 -24.72
C ALA A 172 0.23 -3.73 -24.04
N TRP A 173 -0.22 -3.47 -22.81
CA TRP A 173 -1.05 -4.43 -22.08
C TRP A 173 -2.41 -4.70 -22.75
N LEU A 174 -3.13 -3.68 -23.18
CA LEU A 174 -4.40 -3.84 -23.87
C LEU A 174 -4.24 -4.61 -25.19
N ASN A 175 -3.13 -4.43 -25.89
CA ASN A 175 -2.81 -5.20 -27.09
C ASN A 175 -2.64 -6.69 -26.77
N VAL A 176 -1.93 -7.03 -25.67
CA VAL A 176 -1.79 -8.44 -25.21
C VAL A 176 -3.17 -9.04 -24.91
N VAL A 177 -4.00 -8.33 -24.13
CA VAL A 177 -5.35 -8.80 -23.77
C VAL A 177 -6.20 -9.01 -25.03
N ASN A 178 -6.28 -8.01 -25.91
CA ASN A 178 -7.06 -8.07 -27.13
C ASN A 178 -6.62 -9.23 -28.04
N THR A 179 -5.32 -9.42 -28.20
CA THR A 179 -4.79 -10.49 -29.08
C THR A 179 -5.19 -11.87 -28.54
N LEU A 180 -4.99 -12.11 -27.23
CA LEU A 180 -5.34 -13.41 -26.64
C LEU A 180 -6.83 -13.69 -26.70
N LEU A 181 -7.70 -12.69 -26.40
CA LEU A 181 -9.14 -12.86 -26.47
C LEU A 181 -9.62 -13.10 -27.92
N ASN A 182 -9.05 -12.42 -28.91
CA ASN A 182 -9.38 -12.61 -30.33
C ASN A 182 -8.94 -13.97 -30.87
N GLU A 183 -7.90 -14.57 -30.28
CA GLU A 183 -7.46 -15.95 -30.57
C GLU A 183 -8.30 -17.01 -29.85
N GLY A 184 -9.28 -16.61 -29.04
CA GLY A 184 -10.24 -17.51 -28.39
C GLY A 184 -9.88 -17.90 -26.96
N TYR A 185 -8.75 -17.44 -26.41
CA TYR A 185 -8.41 -17.70 -25.00
C TYR A 185 -9.36 -16.96 -24.07
N GLN A 186 -9.70 -17.58 -22.94
CA GLN A 186 -10.60 -17.01 -21.95
C GLN A 186 -9.96 -17.05 -20.56
N PHE A 187 -10.19 -15.98 -19.78
CA PHE A 187 -9.68 -15.87 -18.42
C PHE A 187 -10.82 -15.41 -17.49
N GLU A 188 -10.93 -16.04 -16.33
CA GLU A 188 -11.89 -15.63 -15.29
C GLU A 188 -11.52 -14.25 -14.71
N LEU A 189 -10.21 -13.98 -14.62
CA LEU A 189 -9.66 -12.77 -14.01
C LEU A 189 -8.65 -12.09 -14.95
N ILE A 190 -8.98 -10.88 -15.41
CA ILE A 190 -8.05 -10.00 -16.13
C ILE A 190 -7.89 -8.74 -15.29
N HIS A 191 -6.65 -8.43 -14.88
CA HIS A 191 -6.41 -7.31 -13.97
C HIS A 191 -5.01 -6.71 -14.13
N ALA A 192 -4.94 -5.37 -14.21
CA ALA A 192 -3.68 -4.61 -14.31
C ALA A 192 -3.65 -3.44 -13.35
N GLN A 193 -4.77 -2.73 -13.20
CA GLN A 193 -4.86 -1.46 -12.51
C GLN A 193 -4.50 -1.59 -11.03
N ASN A 194 -3.64 -0.68 -10.57
CA ASN A 194 -3.38 -0.39 -9.17
C ASN A 194 -4.21 0.85 -8.71
N SER A 195 -4.01 1.34 -7.50
CA SER A 195 -4.73 2.52 -6.99
C SER A 195 -4.56 3.74 -7.91
N ALA A 196 -3.34 4.00 -8.40
CA ALA A 196 -3.07 5.17 -9.23
C ALA A 196 -3.77 5.08 -10.58
N SER A 197 -3.60 3.98 -11.30
CA SER A 197 -4.26 3.79 -12.60
C SER A 197 -5.78 3.71 -12.48
N TYR A 198 -6.32 3.11 -11.41
CA TYR A 198 -7.75 3.03 -11.18
C TYR A 198 -8.38 4.44 -11.03
N TYR A 199 -7.76 5.32 -10.24
CA TYR A 199 -8.21 6.70 -10.11
C TYR A 199 -7.92 7.53 -11.37
N ARG A 200 -6.82 7.28 -12.08
CA ARG A 200 -6.49 7.96 -13.34
C ARG A 200 -7.50 7.66 -14.45
N GLU A 201 -8.09 6.46 -14.46
CA GLU A 201 -9.18 6.04 -15.35
C GLU A 201 -10.57 6.36 -14.76
N GLY A 202 -10.69 7.30 -13.82
CA GLY A 202 -11.97 7.75 -13.25
C GLY A 202 -12.71 6.68 -12.44
N GLN A 203 -12.01 5.81 -11.78
CA GLN A 203 -12.55 4.65 -11.02
C GLN A 203 -13.36 3.70 -11.93
N GLN A 204 -12.94 3.55 -13.19
CA GLN A 204 -13.47 2.58 -14.13
C GLN A 204 -12.44 1.50 -14.43
N LEU A 205 -12.92 0.29 -14.66
CA LEU A 205 -12.07 -0.79 -15.15
C LEU A 205 -11.71 -0.54 -16.62
N LEU A 206 -10.49 -0.89 -16.99
CA LEU A 206 -10.08 -0.92 -18.39
C LEU A 206 -10.90 -1.94 -19.19
N PRO A 207 -11.00 -1.81 -20.52
CA PRO A 207 -11.70 -2.77 -21.35
C PRO A 207 -11.29 -4.22 -21.05
N TYR A 208 -12.27 -5.12 -20.96
CA TYR A 208 -12.10 -6.55 -20.64
C TYR A 208 -11.59 -6.88 -19.24
N HIS A 209 -11.24 -5.88 -18.42
CA HIS A 209 -10.79 -6.13 -17.05
C HIS A 209 -11.95 -6.54 -16.16
N THR A 210 -11.68 -7.46 -15.27
CA THR A 210 -12.64 -7.96 -14.28
C THR A 210 -12.45 -7.31 -12.91
N HIS A 211 -11.22 -6.91 -12.57
CA HIS A 211 -10.88 -6.34 -11.27
C HIS A 211 -9.78 -5.27 -11.38
N ALA A 212 -9.82 -4.28 -10.47
CA ALA A 212 -8.67 -3.45 -10.14
C ALA A 212 -8.05 -3.93 -8.82
N ARG A 213 -6.72 -3.99 -8.74
CA ARG A 213 -5.98 -4.31 -7.50
C ARG A 213 -5.68 -3.04 -6.73
N VAL A 214 -6.52 -2.71 -5.78
CA VAL A 214 -6.43 -1.46 -5.05
C VAL A 214 -5.80 -1.69 -3.68
N GLY A 215 -4.74 -0.95 -3.39
CA GLY A 215 -4.05 -0.95 -2.09
C GLY A 215 -4.21 0.40 -1.41
N ILE A 216 -3.26 1.29 -1.61
CA ILE A 216 -3.07 2.51 -0.82
C ILE A 216 -4.34 3.37 -0.70
N ALA A 217 -5.18 3.42 -1.72
CA ALA A 217 -6.44 4.17 -1.68
C ALA A 217 -7.44 3.60 -0.67
N LEU A 218 -7.51 2.26 -0.50
CA LEU A 218 -8.34 1.61 0.51
C LEU A 218 -7.91 1.98 1.94
N TYR A 219 -6.64 2.34 2.12
CA TYR A 219 -6.05 2.72 3.41
C TYR A 219 -6.06 4.23 3.68
N GLY A 220 -6.82 5.00 2.89
CA GLY A 220 -7.05 6.41 3.15
C GLY A 220 -5.97 7.35 2.62
N SER A 221 -5.10 6.90 1.72
CA SER A 221 -4.06 7.73 1.12
C SER A 221 -4.28 7.93 -0.38
N ARG A 222 -4.08 9.16 -0.84
CA ARG A 222 -4.12 9.49 -2.27
C ARG A 222 -2.94 8.84 -3.00
N PRO A 223 -3.19 8.19 -4.14
CA PRO A 223 -2.12 7.55 -4.90
C PRO A 223 -1.21 8.54 -5.64
N TYR A 224 -1.64 9.79 -5.86
CA TYR A 224 -0.87 10.86 -6.49
C TYR A 224 -1.37 12.24 -6.06
N SER A 225 -0.52 13.27 -6.20
CA SER A 225 -0.76 14.64 -5.70
C SER A 225 -1.89 15.38 -6.42
N LYS A 226 -2.11 15.09 -7.71
CA LYS A 226 -3.17 15.73 -8.51
C LYS A 226 -4.60 15.28 -8.13
N LEU A 227 -4.74 14.20 -7.32
CA LEU A 227 -6.04 13.79 -6.79
C LEU A 227 -6.48 14.72 -5.67
N GLY A 228 -7.72 15.19 -5.72
CA GLY A 228 -8.28 16.09 -4.71
C GLY A 228 -8.27 15.49 -3.30
N GLU A 229 -8.07 16.34 -2.29
CA GLU A 229 -7.97 15.88 -0.90
C GLU A 229 -9.25 15.24 -0.36
N HIS A 230 -10.41 15.65 -0.89
CA HIS A 230 -11.72 15.13 -0.49
C HIS A 230 -12.09 13.79 -1.14
N GLU A 231 -11.27 13.32 -2.09
CA GLU A 231 -11.56 12.06 -2.79
C GLU A 231 -11.37 10.83 -1.90
N ILE A 232 -10.40 10.89 -0.99
CA ILE A 232 -10.09 9.83 -0.04
C ILE A 232 -9.86 10.44 1.33
N GLU A 233 -10.63 10.03 2.35
CA GLU A 233 -10.42 10.48 3.73
C GLU A 233 -9.31 9.68 4.41
N GLN A 234 -8.51 10.33 5.25
CA GLN A 234 -7.53 9.61 6.06
C GLN A 234 -8.16 9.14 7.38
N ALA A 235 -8.30 7.82 7.55
CA ALA A 235 -8.82 7.22 8.78
C ALA A 235 -7.77 7.13 9.90
N LEU A 236 -6.49 7.21 9.54
CA LEU A 236 -5.35 7.07 10.44
C LEU A 236 -5.09 8.38 11.19
N THR A 237 -4.87 8.27 12.51
CA THR A 237 -4.27 9.30 13.36
C THR A 237 -3.05 8.74 14.07
N VAL A 238 -1.93 9.48 14.00
CA VAL A 238 -0.71 9.19 14.79
C VAL A 238 -0.37 10.44 15.58
N LYS A 239 -0.27 10.30 16.90
CA LYS A 239 -0.01 11.40 17.81
C LYS A 239 0.86 11.01 19.00
N GLY A 240 1.59 11.98 19.52
CA GLY A 240 2.28 11.94 20.79
C GLY A 240 1.78 13.07 21.70
N ASN A 241 2.49 13.32 22.79
CA ASN A 241 2.20 14.40 23.71
C ASN A 241 3.46 15.20 24.02
N VAL A 242 3.29 16.48 24.31
CA VAL A 242 4.35 17.32 24.84
C VAL A 242 4.68 16.86 26.27
N ILE A 243 5.89 16.41 26.49
CA ILE A 243 6.40 16.04 27.83
C ILE A 243 6.77 17.29 28.61
N GLN A 244 7.45 18.21 27.93
CA GLN A 244 8.01 19.43 28.51
C GLN A 244 8.24 20.46 27.40
N VAL A 245 8.04 21.73 27.69
CA VAL A 245 8.55 22.84 26.89
C VAL A 245 9.82 23.37 27.55
N ARG A 246 10.86 23.60 26.76
CA ARG A 246 12.17 24.09 27.18
C ARG A 246 12.49 25.36 26.44
N GLU A 247 13.01 26.35 27.14
CA GLU A 247 13.63 27.53 26.54
C GLU A 247 15.10 27.26 26.26
N VAL A 248 15.56 27.67 25.07
CA VAL A 248 16.96 27.65 24.65
C VAL A 248 17.32 29.02 24.06
N ASN A 249 18.61 29.38 24.10
CA ASN A 249 19.09 30.67 23.65
C ASN A 249 19.89 30.56 22.35
N LYS A 250 20.07 31.65 21.67
CA LYS A 250 20.86 31.71 20.45
C LYS A 250 22.23 31.06 20.62
N GLY A 251 22.55 30.14 19.69
CA GLY A 251 23.78 29.37 19.69
C GLY A 251 23.73 28.07 20.49
N ASP A 252 22.62 27.78 21.21
CA ASP A 252 22.43 26.48 21.85
C ASP A 252 22.15 25.42 20.79
N TYR A 253 22.84 24.27 20.92
CA TYR A 253 22.64 23.10 20.07
C TYR A 253 21.70 22.09 20.72
N CYS A 254 20.76 21.59 19.94
CA CYS A 254 19.72 20.67 20.39
C CYS A 254 19.67 19.42 19.51
N GLY A 255 19.46 18.25 20.16
CA GLY A 255 19.43 16.95 19.49
C GLY A 255 20.82 16.37 19.18
N TYR A 256 20.82 15.09 18.76
CA TYR A 256 22.06 14.39 18.41
C TYR A 256 22.69 15.01 17.14
N SER A 257 24.02 14.98 17.08
CA SER A 257 24.79 15.45 15.94
C SER A 257 24.50 16.92 15.57
N PHE A 258 24.21 17.75 16.57
CA PHE A 258 23.89 19.18 16.38
C PHE A 258 22.70 19.38 15.42
N ALA A 259 21.65 18.60 15.58
CA ALA A 259 20.51 18.55 14.66
C ALA A 259 19.82 19.89 14.47
N PHE A 260 19.84 20.76 15.51
CA PHE A 260 19.25 22.08 15.50
C PHE A 260 20.15 23.05 16.30
N GLU A 261 20.36 24.24 15.76
CA GLU A 261 20.96 25.37 16.47
C GLU A 261 19.90 26.47 16.64
N ALA A 262 19.71 26.95 17.86
CA ALA A 262 18.78 28.04 18.14
C ALA A 262 19.31 29.35 17.53
N MET A 263 18.51 29.96 16.66
CA MET A 263 18.88 31.19 15.95
C MET A 263 18.52 32.44 16.73
N HIS A 264 17.68 32.35 17.74
CA HIS A 264 17.15 33.43 18.56
C HIS A 264 17.22 33.08 20.04
N ASP A 265 17.31 34.09 20.90
CA ASP A 265 17.11 33.97 22.32
C ASP A 265 15.62 33.63 22.60
N HIS A 266 15.35 33.02 23.72
CA HIS A 266 14.00 32.61 24.14
C HIS A 266 13.28 31.71 23.12
N THR A 267 14.01 30.87 22.40
CA THR A 267 13.41 29.86 21.52
C THR A 267 12.81 28.73 22.35
N HIS A 268 11.52 28.44 22.16
CA HIS A 268 10.82 27.37 22.87
C HIS A 268 10.81 26.07 22.06
N LEU A 269 11.25 24.98 22.71
CA LEU A 269 11.25 23.63 22.15
C LEU A 269 10.34 22.70 22.97
N ALA A 270 9.28 22.20 22.36
CA ALA A 270 8.49 21.12 22.91
C ALA A 270 9.22 19.78 22.74
N VAL A 271 9.42 19.06 23.82
CA VAL A 271 9.90 17.68 23.84
C VAL A 271 8.68 16.77 23.72
N VAL A 272 8.59 15.98 22.66
CA VAL A 272 7.45 15.12 22.36
C VAL A 272 7.83 13.65 22.49
N ASP A 273 6.95 12.82 23.04
CA ASP A 273 7.16 11.41 23.37
C ASP A 273 7.00 10.42 22.20
N ILE A 274 7.38 10.84 20.98
CA ILE A 274 7.38 10.01 19.79
C ILE A 274 8.66 10.25 18.97
N GLY A 275 9.22 9.19 18.38
CA GLY A 275 10.46 9.28 17.64
C GLY A 275 10.57 8.30 16.46
N TYR A 276 11.78 8.12 15.91
CA TYR A 276 11.99 7.20 14.79
C TYR A 276 11.89 5.72 15.21
N GLY A 277 12.08 5.40 16.50
CA GLY A 277 11.86 4.06 17.04
C GLY A 277 10.38 3.63 17.01
N ASP A 278 9.47 4.61 16.98
CA ASP A 278 8.03 4.42 16.81
C ASP A 278 7.62 4.32 15.34
N GLY A 279 8.61 4.38 14.43
CA GLY A 279 8.41 4.26 13.00
C GLY A 279 8.23 5.57 12.25
N ILE A 280 8.47 6.70 12.89
CA ILE A 280 8.47 8.00 12.20
C ILE A 280 9.75 8.13 11.38
N LEU A 281 9.61 8.26 10.06
CA LEU A 281 10.77 8.35 9.17
C LEU A 281 11.62 9.59 9.46
N LYS A 282 12.95 9.46 9.45
CA LYS A 282 13.87 10.55 9.80
C LYS A 282 13.68 11.81 8.96
N LYS A 283 13.28 11.69 7.71
CA LYS A 283 12.97 12.83 6.85
C LYS A 283 11.81 13.69 7.37
N ARG A 284 10.98 13.15 8.28
CA ARG A 284 9.93 13.93 8.95
C ARG A 284 10.50 15.08 9.80
N ALA A 285 11.76 15.00 10.24
CA ALA A 285 12.43 16.05 11.02
C ALA A 285 12.62 17.38 10.29
N THR A 286 12.40 17.44 8.99
CA THR A 286 12.46 18.68 8.20
C THR A 286 11.08 19.28 7.87
N HIS A 287 10.05 18.77 8.51
CA HIS A 287 8.65 19.15 8.27
C HIS A 287 7.95 19.56 9.57
N GLU A 288 6.62 19.60 9.55
CA GLU A 288 5.82 20.14 10.65
C GLU A 288 5.09 19.04 11.42
N ALA A 289 4.72 19.32 12.66
CA ALA A 289 3.70 18.66 13.47
C ALA A 289 2.56 19.63 13.73
N LEU A 290 1.36 19.12 14.04
CA LEU A 290 0.18 19.92 14.34
C LEU A 290 -0.08 19.89 15.86
N ILE A 291 -0.10 21.07 16.52
CA ILE A 291 -0.41 21.22 17.95
C ILE A 291 -1.43 22.34 18.09
N ASN A 292 -2.51 22.10 18.82
CA ASN A 292 -3.58 23.09 19.04
C ASN A 292 -4.10 23.75 17.75
N GLY A 293 -4.15 22.97 16.62
CA GLY A 293 -4.62 23.44 15.32
C GLY A 293 -3.59 24.26 14.51
N LYS A 294 -2.37 24.47 15.02
CA LYS A 294 -1.30 25.20 14.36
C LYS A 294 -0.15 24.27 13.99
N ARG A 295 0.45 24.47 12.82
CA ARG A 295 1.62 23.68 12.36
C ARG A 295 2.90 24.32 12.87
N TYR A 296 3.75 23.49 13.50
CA TYR A 296 5.03 23.85 14.08
C TYR A 296 6.17 23.02 13.50
N PRO A 297 7.35 23.60 13.22
CA PRO A 297 8.46 22.87 12.61
C PRO A 297 9.08 21.86 13.58
N ILE A 298 9.29 20.65 13.11
CA ILE A 298 10.09 19.63 13.79
C ILE A 298 11.56 19.98 13.57
N ARG A 299 12.35 20.05 14.64
CA ARG A 299 13.77 20.46 14.61
C ARG A 299 14.73 19.30 14.80
N ALA A 300 14.34 18.27 15.53
CA ALA A 300 15.14 17.07 15.70
C ALA A 300 14.22 15.85 15.91
N LEU A 301 14.68 14.72 15.40
CA LEU A 301 14.01 13.42 15.57
C LEU A 301 15.00 12.41 16.14
N MET A 302 14.73 11.96 17.36
CA MET A 302 15.52 10.98 18.12
C MET A 302 14.78 9.63 18.14
N MET A 303 15.34 8.64 18.83
CA MET A 303 14.72 7.30 18.87
C MET A 303 13.30 7.32 19.46
N SER A 304 13.13 7.97 20.62
CA SER A 304 11.86 7.96 21.37
C SER A 304 11.29 9.36 21.59
N HIS A 305 11.90 10.38 21.03
CA HIS A 305 11.49 11.78 21.21
C HIS A 305 11.70 12.57 19.92
N MET A 306 10.99 13.70 19.83
CA MET A 306 11.32 14.76 18.88
C MET A 306 11.31 16.12 19.56
N PHE A 307 11.99 17.08 18.93
CA PHE A 307 11.86 18.49 19.26
C PHE A 307 11.03 19.20 18.21
N VAL A 308 10.04 19.93 18.68
CA VAL A 308 9.19 20.81 17.87
C VAL A 308 9.40 22.24 18.38
N GLU A 309 9.77 23.17 17.52
CA GLU A 309 9.87 24.58 17.87
C GLU A 309 8.47 25.17 17.94
N VAL A 310 8.13 25.77 19.07
CA VAL A 310 6.78 26.21 19.42
C VAL A 310 6.75 27.65 19.93
N ASP A 311 5.59 28.22 20.03
CA ASP A 311 5.35 29.49 20.74
C ASP A 311 4.83 29.27 22.16
N ASP A 312 4.46 30.37 22.83
CA ASP A 312 3.99 30.38 24.23
C ASP A 312 2.63 29.72 24.45
N ASP A 313 1.88 29.42 23.38
CA ASP A 313 0.56 28.78 23.44
C ASP A 313 0.63 27.25 23.62
N VAL A 314 1.84 26.66 23.56
CA VAL A 314 2.06 25.21 23.69
C VAL A 314 2.57 24.87 25.08
N HIS A 315 1.93 23.91 25.72
CA HIS A 315 2.20 23.49 27.09
C HIS A 315 2.44 21.98 27.20
N ALA A 316 2.99 21.56 28.33
CA ALA A 316 3.09 20.13 28.68
C ALA A 316 1.69 19.49 28.67
N GLN A 317 1.60 18.25 28.13
CA GLN A 317 0.41 17.44 27.91
C GLN A 317 -0.42 17.83 26.68
N ASP A 318 -0.07 18.87 25.92
CA ASP A 318 -0.71 19.14 24.65
C ASP A 318 -0.48 17.98 23.66
N GLU A 319 -1.53 17.65 22.90
CA GLU A 319 -1.44 16.63 21.86
C GLU A 319 -0.64 17.14 20.65
N VAL A 320 0.28 16.31 20.17
CA VAL A 320 1.09 16.56 18.98
C VAL A 320 0.69 15.58 17.91
N ILE A 321 0.01 16.05 16.89
CA ILE A 321 -0.48 15.23 15.79
C ILE A 321 0.56 15.21 14.67
N LEU A 322 1.00 14.02 14.30
CA LEU A 322 1.90 13.80 13.17
C LEU A 322 1.15 13.45 11.90
N TYR A 323 0.06 12.71 12.03
CA TYR A 323 -0.83 12.33 10.93
C TYR A 323 -2.28 12.31 11.40
N ASN A 324 -3.15 12.99 10.69
CA ASN A 324 -4.60 12.90 10.70
C ASN A 324 -5.16 13.45 9.37
N ASN A 325 -6.42 13.83 9.31
CA ASN A 325 -7.03 14.35 8.09
C ASN A 325 -6.57 15.80 7.74
N ASP A 326 -6.03 16.56 8.71
CA ASP A 326 -5.52 17.94 8.54
C ASP A 326 -4.01 17.97 8.23
N ILE A 327 -3.30 16.89 8.59
CA ILE A 327 -1.87 16.72 8.38
C ILE A 327 -1.63 15.30 7.85
N ARG A 328 -1.85 15.12 6.54
CA ARG A 328 -2.02 13.82 5.92
C ARG A 328 -0.70 13.12 5.61
N ILE A 329 -0.70 11.78 5.71
CA ILE A 329 0.48 10.98 5.37
C ILE A 329 0.87 11.11 3.89
N ASP A 330 -0.11 11.25 2.99
CA ASP A 330 0.13 11.43 1.57
C ASP A 330 0.70 12.83 1.23
N GLU A 331 0.40 13.86 2.01
CA GLU A 331 1.06 15.17 1.92
C GLU A 331 2.57 15.04 2.05
N TYR A 332 3.03 14.24 3.02
CA TYR A 332 4.46 14.02 3.26
C TYR A 332 5.11 13.09 2.25
N THR A 333 4.36 12.21 1.62
CA THR A 333 4.82 11.49 0.43
C THR A 333 5.15 12.48 -0.69
N PHE A 334 4.25 13.40 -0.97
CA PHE A 334 4.46 14.40 -2.02
C PHE A 334 5.54 15.44 -1.68
N LYS A 335 5.82 15.63 -0.40
CA LYS A 335 6.95 16.41 0.11
C LYS A 335 8.28 15.61 0.18
N GLY A 336 8.30 14.35 -0.28
CA GLY A 336 9.52 13.54 -0.40
C GLY A 336 9.98 12.86 0.90
N VAL A 337 9.11 12.71 1.91
CA VAL A 337 9.45 11.99 3.15
C VAL A 337 9.64 10.51 2.89
N GLY A 338 8.80 9.92 2.04
CA GLY A 338 8.80 8.51 1.67
C GLY A 338 7.45 8.13 1.05
N ALA A 339 7.40 6.99 0.38
CA ALA A 339 6.13 6.50 -0.16
C ALA A 339 5.07 6.32 0.95
N ASN A 340 3.79 6.49 0.63
CA ASN A 340 2.69 6.24 1.58
C ASN A 340 2.83 4.87 2.26
N SER A 341 3.11 3.84 1.47
CA SER A 341 3.29 2.47 1.98
C SER A 341 4.53 2.31 2.85
N GLU A 342 5.61 3.04 2.58
CA GLU A 342 6.82 3.05 3.40
C GLU A 342 6.51 3.67 4.77
N GLN A 343 5.92 4.87 4.80
CA GLN A 343 5.55 5.55 6.04
C GLN A 343 4.60 4.69 6.89
N LEU A 344 3.59 4.04 6.29
CA LEU A 344 2.67 3.15 7.00
C LEU A 344 3.37 1.90 7.54
N SER A 345 4.21 1.26 6.73
CA SER A 345 4.87 0.01 7.09
C SER A 345 6.01 0.19 8.10
N ALA A 346 6.52 1.40 8.26
CA ALA A 346 7.54 1.73 9.26
C ALA A 346 6.97 1.84 10.69
N MET A 347 5.66 2.09 10.86
CA MET A 347 5.03 2.28 12.17
C MET A 347 5.26 1.08 13.08
N ASN A 348 5.78 1.31 14.27
CA ASN A 348 6.10 0.26 15.23
C ASN A 348 4.94 0.06 16.22
N HIS A 349 4.16 -0.97 15.98
CA HIS A 349 3.01 -1.29 16.82
C HIS A 349 3.35 -1.90 18.18
N ASP A 350 4.62 -2.24 18.43
CA ASP A 350 5.07 -2.71 19.73
C ASP A 350 5.37 -1.55 20.69
N SER A 351 5.64 -0.35 20.15
CA SER A 351 5.89 0.86 20.93
C SER A 351 4.69 1.82 20.97
N LEU A 352 3.85 1.84 19.94
CA LEU A 352 2.67 2.68 19.86
C LEU A 352 1.45 2.01 20.52
N ILE A 353 0.64 2.79 21.24
CA ILE A 353 -0.68 2.34 21.67
C ILE A 353 -1.58 2.25 20.44
N LYS A 354 -2.10 1.05 20.16
CA LYS A 354 -2.93 0.79 19.00
C LYS A 354 -4.41 0.80 19.34
N GLU A 355 -5.19 1.63 18.64
CA GLU A 355 -6.63 1.79 18.88
C GLU A 355 -7.43 1.71 17.58
N PHE A 356 -8.57 1.02 17.62
CA PHE A 356 -9.64 1.10 16.62
C PHE A 356 -10.84 1.77 17.25
N ARG A 357 -11.29 2.88 16.67
CA ARG A 357 -12.38 3.72 17.20
C ARG A 357 -13.64 3.62 16.34
#